data_0d0003d461bbaee4f37bc23676c9ec31
#
_entry.id   0d0003d461bbaee4f37bc23676c9ec31
#
_cell.length_a   1.000
_cell.length_b   1.000
_cell.length_c   1.000
_cell.angle_alpha   90.00
_cell.angle_beta   90.00
_cell.angle_gamma   90.00
#
_symmetry.space_group_name_H-M   'P 1'
#
loop_
_entity.id
_entity.type
_entity.pdbx_description
1 polymer ?
#
loop_
_entity_poly.entity_id
_entity_poly.type
_entity_poly.pdbx_seq_one_letter_code
_entity_poly.pdbx_strand_id
1 'polypeptide(L)'
;MRVSVMAEGQRPRKTKRKREKATPVNAEIQAAVEKERHAQSIARAKRNIEDIAQCNQWDWFATFTVAPDCRELAKYNGDTAGLCIKCLRSIKNKYKATDMKWLLVPEPPEASESKEENSLHVHGLLANVPPQAVHEWKIGEKGCPHSAKAIVMNGRKAAEIPAYSRKYGYNLLESITDLRKLLRYLLKSLDRAQEYRQKGQHLYYASRNVGRPQKLKAVPCTQAMQDKIEALAVDSYRHKQKDGKVVYGKTYVLPDTADTDILLSAIFQDIEE
;
A
#
# COMPACT_ATOMS: atom_id res chain seq x y z
N MET A 1 4.49 13.79 5.56
CA MET A 1 3.91 14.55 4.43
C MET A 1 4.88 14.59 3.25
N ARG A 2 4.41 14.85 2.02
CA ARG A 2 5.27 15.00 0.83
C ARG A 2 5.08 16.39 0.23
N VAL A 3 6.18 17.10 0.03
CA VAL A 3 6.22 18.40 -0.63
C VAL A 3 7.03 18.28 -1.91
N SER A 4 6.48 18.74 -3.04
CA SER A 4 7.19 18.74 -4.31
C SER A 4 7.51 20.16 -4.73
N VAL A 5 8.79 20.45 -4.91
CA VAL A 5 9.28 21.70 -5.46
C VAL A 5 9.52 21.50 -6.96
N MET A 6 8.86 22.29 -7.78
CA MET A 6 8.92 22.21 -9.24
C MET A 6 9.50 23.51 -9.81
N ALA A 7 10.27 23.41 -10.89
CA ALA A 7 10.77 24.57 -11.59
C ALA A 7 9.62 25.43 -12.15
N GLU A 8 9.79 26.75 -12.13
CA GLU A 8 8.79 27.71 -12.55
C GLU A 8 8.35 27.47 -14.01
N GLY A 9 7.05 27.57 -14.28
CA GLY A 9 6.48 27.38 -15.62
C GLY A 9 6.16 25.96 -16.03
N GLN A 10 6.53 24.95 -15.24
CA GLN A 10 6.30 23.54 -15.58
C GLN A 10 5.19 22.89 -14.77
N ARG A 11 3.96 23.33 -14.98
CA ARG A 11 2.79 22.53 -14.57
C ARG A 11 2.77 21.25 -15.41
N PRO A 12 2.59 20.05 -14.81
CA PRO A 12 2.37 18.86 -15.62
C PRO A 12 1.10 19.09 -16.46
N ARG A 13 1.28 19.37 -17.74
CA ARG A 13 0.17 19.50 -18.69
C ARG A 13 -0.61 18.19 -18.63
N LYS A 14 -1.87 18.25 -18.21
CA LYS A 14 -2.86 17.22 -18.52
C LYS A 14 -3.09 17.25 -20.03
N THR A 15 -2.19 16.66 -20.78
CA THR A 15 -2.42 16.40 -22.20
C THR A 15 -3.53 15.36 -22.26
N LYS A 16 -4.75 15.79 -22.64
CA LYS A 16 -5.74 14.89 -23.19
C LYS A 16 -5.10 14.33 -24.47
N ARG A 17 -4.42 13.19 -24.35
CA ARG A 17 -3.96 12.45 -25.52
C ARG A 17 -5.20 12.06 -26.32
N LYS A 18 -5.42 12.73 -27.48
CA LYS A 18 -6.25 12.17 -28.54
C LYS A 18 -5.70 10.75 -28.79
N ARG A 19 -6.58 9.76 -28.69
CA ARG A 19 -6.27 8.39 -29.16
C ARG A 19 -6.10 8.47 -30.66
N GLU A 20 -4.89 8.65 -31.14
CA GLU A 20 -4.55 8.37 -32.54
C GLU A 20 -4.78 6.88 -32.76
N LYS A 21 -5.46 6.55 -33.88
CA LYS A 21 -5.64 5.16 -34.30
C LYS A 21 -4.25 4.52 -34.43
N ALA A 22 -4.03 3.44 -33.70
CA ALA A 22 -2.76 2.74 -33.67
C ALA A 22 -2.42 2.26 -35.08
N THR A 23 -1.34 2.77 -35.66
CA THR A 23 -0.61 2.08 -36.72
C THR A 23 -0.15 0.71 -36.23
N PRO A 24 -0.10 -0.34 -37.08
CA PRO A 24 0.39 -1.64 -36.69
C PRO A 24 1.84 -1.49 -36.22
N VAL A 25 2.01 -1.53 -34.91
CA VAL A 25 3.32 -1.40 -34.27
C VAL A 25 3.91 -2.79 -34.18
N ASN A 26 5.19 -2.93 -34.53
CA ASN A 26 5.95 -4.16 -34.40
C ASN A 26 5.74 -4.78 -33.00
N ALA A 27 5.57 -6.09 -32.90
CA ALA A 27 5.28 -6.82 -31.67
C ALA A 27 6.29 -6.52 -30.54
N GLU A 28 7.55 -6.33 -30.88
CA GLU A 28 8.61 -5.98 -29.93
C GLU A 28 8.41 -4.61 -29.28
N ILE A 29 8.01 -3.62 -30.09
CA ILE A 29 7.70 -2.27 -29.58
C ILE A 29 6.47 -2.32 -28.68
N GLN A 30 5.46 -3.12 -29.02
CA GLN A 30 4.28 -3.29 -28.16
C GLN A 30 4.65 -3.93 -26.82
N ALA A 31 5.46 -4.98 -26.82
CA ALA A 31 5.93 -5.65 -25.60
C ALA A 31 6.74 -4.67 -24.71
N ALA A 32 7.64 -3.90 -25.30
CA ALA A 32 8.41 -2.86 -24.57
C ALA A 32 7.51 -1.79 -23.95
N VAL A 33 6.51 -1.29 -24.68
CA VAL A 33 5.53 -0.32 -24.17
C VAL A 33 4.66 -0.90 -23.07
N GLU A 34 4.23 -2.16 -23.18
CA GLU A 34 3.46 -2.82 -22.13
C GLU A 34 4.28 -3.03 -20.86
N LYS A 35 5.53 -3.46 -20.99
CA LYS A 35 6.46 -3.60 -19.85
C LYS A 35 6.66 -2.26 -19.13
N GLU A 36 6.85 -1.16 -19.87
CA GLU A 36 6.99 0.16 -19.27
C GLU A 36 5.71 0.62 -18.56
N ARG A 37 4.54 0.43 -19.18
CA ARG A 37 3.24 0.74 -18.57
C ARG A 37 3.01 -0.05 -17.29
N HIS A 38 3.42 -1.30 -17.27
CA HIS A 38 3.32 -2.15 -16.10
C HIS A 38 4.22 -1.65 -14.97
N ALA A 39 5.50 -1.34 -15.25
CA ALA A 39 6.40 -0.73 -14.28
C ALA A 39 5.87 0.60 -13.70
N GLN A 40 5.30 1.47 -14.56
CA GLN A 40 4.65 2.70 -14.12
C GLN A 40 3.43 2.44 -13.22
N SER A 41 2.66 1.38 -13.50
CA SER A 41 1.51 0.98 -12.69
C SER A 41 1.95 0.52 -11.29
N ILE A 42 3.02 -0.27 -11.19
CA ILE A 42 3.61 -0.72 -9.92
C ILE A 42 4.13 0.47 -9.12
N ALA A 43 4.91 1.35 -9.74
CA ALA A 43 5.44 2.54 -9.08
C ALA A 43 4.33 3.46 -8.54
N ARG A 44 3.19 3.56 -9.26
CA ARG A 44 2.00 4.28 -8.79
C ARG A 44 1.32 3.57 -7.63
N ALA A 45 1.19 2.24 -7.69
CA ALA A 45 0.61 1.45 -6.62
C ALA A 45 1.44 1.56 -5.34
N LYS A 46 2.77 1.46 -5.42
CA LYS A 46 3.68 1.63 -4.28
C LYS A 46 3.45 2.98 -3.59
N ARG A 47 3.45 4.08 -4.36
CA ARG A 47 3.18 5.42 -3.80
C ARG A 47 1.81 5.50 -3.13
N ASN A 48 0.77 4.97 -3.77
CA ASN A 48 -0.57 4.99 -3.19
C ASN A 48 -0.67 4.18 -1.90
N ILE A 49 0.00 3.02 -1.82
CA ILE A 49 0.06 2.20 -0.60
C ILE A 49 0.75 2.96 0.51
N GLU A 50 1.92 3.57 0.24
CA GLU A 50 2.64 4.39 1.21
C GLU A 50 1.79 5.59 1.68
N ASP A 51 1.17 6.30 0.75
CA ASP A 51 0.31 7.45 1.05
C ASP A 51 -0.87 7.05 1.95
N ILE A 52 -1.56 5.96 1.61
CA ILE A 52 -2.67 5.46 2.43
C ILE A 52 -2.17 5.00 3.80
N ALA A 53 -1.06 4.28 3.86
CA ALA A 53 -0.52 3.77 5.11
C ALA A 53 -0.11 4.90 6.05
N GLN A 54 0.48 5.97 5.55
CA GLN A 54 0.89 7.14 6.34
C GLN A 54 -0.28 8.06 6.76
N CYS A 55 -1.37 8.07 6.00
CA CYS A 55 -2.56 8.88 6.32
C CYS A 55 -3.55 8.21 7.29
N ASN A 56 -3.21 7.04 7.83
CA ASN A 56 -4.09 6.31 8.73
C ASN A 56 -3.31 5.69 9.88
N GLN A 57 -3.99 5.54 11.02
CA GLN A 57 -3.51 4.70 12.11
C GLN A 57 -3.92 3.26 11.85
N TRP A 58 -3.05 2.32 12.22
CA TRP A 58 -3.22 0.90 12.00
C TRP A 58 -2.90 0.12 13.26
N ASP A 59 -3.75 -0.86 13.59
CA ASP A 59 -3.60 -1.69 14.79
C ASP A 59 -2.82 -2.97 14.50
N TRP A 60 -3.09 -3.57 13.33
CA TRP A 60 -2.63 -4.90 12.99
C TRP A 60 -1.96 -4.96 11.63
N PHE A 61 -0.84 -5.66 11.56
CA PHE A 61 -0.35 -6.25 10.33
C PHE A 61 -0.95 -7.65 10.20
N ALA A 62 -1.57 -7.93 9.08
CA ALA A 62 -2.30 -9.16 8.82
C ALA A 62 -1.65 -9.98 7.71
N THR A 63 -1.55 -11.29 7.93
CA THR A 63 -1.24 -12.28 6.91
C THR A 63 -2.42 -13.22 6.78
N PHE A 64 -3.00 -13.30 5.59
CA PHE A 64 -4.06 -14.24 5.24
C PHE A 64 -3.52 -15.27 4.27
N THR A 65 -3.68 -16.55 4.59
CA THR A 65 -3.31 -17.67 3.72
C THR A 65 -4.59 -18.37 3.28
N VAL A 66 -4.73 -18.57 1.97
CA VAL A 66 -5.89 -19.29 1.40
C VAL A 66 -5.65 -20.78 1.48
N ALA A 67 -6.58 -21.51 2.09
CA ALA A 67 -6.52 -22.96 2.16
C ALA A 67 -6.57 -23.60 0.76
N PRO A 68 -5.95 -24.78 0.57
CA PRO A 68 -5.88 -25.44 -0.75
C PRO A 68 -7.24 -25.66 -1.41
N ASP A 69 -8.24 -26.08 -0.64
CA ASP A 69 -9.62 -26.30 -1.07
C ASP A 69 -10.36 -25.01 -1.45
N CYS A 70 -9.90 -23.86 -0.95
CA CYS A 70 -10.43 -22.54 -1.29
C CYS A 70 -9.71 -21.86 -2.47
N ARG A 71 -8.62 -22.42 -2.98
CA ARG A 71 -7.79 -21.81 -4.05
C ARG A 71 -8.55 -21.65 -5.35
N GLU A 72 -9.34 -22.64 -5.73
CA GLU A 72 -10.17 -22.53 -6.94
C GLU A 72 -11.21 -21.40 -6.83
N LEU A 73 -11.79 -21.22 -5.65
CA LEU A 73 -12.71 -20.12 -5.40
C LEU A 73 -12.00 -18.76 -5.49
N ALA A 74 -10.76 -18.65 -5.04
CA ALA A 74 -9.93 -17.45 -5.16
C ALA A 74 -9.55 -17.18 -6.63
N LYS A 75 -9.15 -18.22 -7.39
CA LYS A 75 -8.82 -18.12 -8.82
C LYS A 75 -10.05 -17.77 -9.66
N TYR A 76 -11.21 -18.36 -9.37
CA TYR A 76 -12.46 -18.10 -10.10
C TYR A 76 -12.85 -16.63 -10.04
N ASN A 77 -12.60 -15.96 -8.91
CA ASN A 77 -12.84 -14.53 -8.77
C ASN A 77 -11.69 -13.67 -9.32
N GLY A 78 -10.63 -14.29 -9.86
CA GLY A 78 -9.46 -13.59 -10.40
C GLY A 78 -8.68 -12.78 -9.35
N ASP A 79 -8.93 -13.03 -8.06
CA ASP A 79 -8.49 -12.14 -6.99
C ASP A 79 -8.31 -12.87 -5.66
N THR A 80 -7.07 -13.11 -5.30
CA THR A 80 -6.70 -13.73 -4.02
C THR A 80 -7.23 -12.94 -2.82
N ALA A 81 -7.30 -11.61 -2.92
CA ALA A 81 -7.81 -10.75 -1.85
C ALA A 81 -9.34 -10.78 -1.72
N GLY A 82 -10.06 -11.30 -2.71
CA GLY A 82 -11.53 -11.32 -2.71
C GLY A 82 -12.13 -12.03 -1.50
N LEU A 83 -11.53 -13.16 -1.09
CA LEU A 83 -11.98 -13.92 0.11
C LEU A 83 -11.72 -13.12 1.40
N CYS A 84 -10.57 -12.46 1.51
CA CYS A 84 -10.25 -11.59 2.65
C CYS A 84 -11.24 -10.43 2.73
N ILE A 85 -11.48 -9.74 1.61
CA ILE A 85 -12.42 -8.62 1.53
C ILE A 85 -13.84 -9.05 1.89
N LYS A 86 -14.28 -10.22 1.42
CA LYS A 86 -15.59 -10.78 1.75
C LYS A 86 -15.73 -11.02 3.26
N CYS A 87 -14.71 -11.59 3.89
CA CYS A 87 -14.69 -11.80 5.34
C CYS A 87 -14.72 -10.46 6.09
N LEU A 88 -13.82 -9.52 5.76
CA LEU A 88 -13.73 -8.23 6.43
C LEU A 88 -15.01 -7.40 6.29
N ARG A 89 -15.64 -7.41 5.11
CA ARG A 89 -16.96 -6.77 4.90
C ARG A 89 -18.06 -7.42 5.73
N SER A 90 -18.06 -8.74 5.85
CA SER A 90 -19.02 -9.48 6.70
C SER A 90 -18.88 -9.07 8.17
N ILE A 91 -17.64 -8.97 8.67
CA ILE A 91 -17.35 -8.50 10.04
C ILE A 91 -17.82 -7.06 10.21
N LYS A 92 -17.41 -6.16 9.30
CA LYS A 92 -17.82 -4.75 9.33
C LYS A 92 -19.34 -4.58 9.41
N ASN A 93 -20.09 -5.35 8.62
CA ASN A 93 -21.55 -5.29 8.60
C ASN A 93 -22.17 -5.89 9.86
N LYS A 94 -21.67 -7.08 10.30
CA LYS A 94 -22.18 -7.78 11.49
C LYS A 94 -22.07 -6.93 12.74
N TYR A 95 -20.94 -6.25 12.93
CA TYR A 95 -20.65 -5.47 14.14
C TYR A 95 -20.90 -3.96 13.94
N LYS A 96 -21.43 -3.53 12.79
CA LYS A 96 -21.67 -2.12 12.44
C LYS A 96 -20.41 -1.24 12.61
N ALA A 97 -19.23 -1.83 12.35
CA ALA A 97 -17.92 -1.19 12.50
C ALA A 97 -17.62 -0.26 11.33
N THR A 98 -18.29 0.90 11.28
CA THR A 98 -18.20 1.86 10.15
C THR A 98 -16.79 2.42 9.96
N ASP A 99 -16.00 2.52 11.01
CA ASP A 99 -14.63 3.02 11.08
C ASP A 99 -13.57 1.95 10.79
N MET A 100 -13.94 0.68 10.72
CA MET A 100 -13.04 -0.41 10.34
C MET A 100 -12.41 -0.16 8.98
N LYS A 101 -11.07 -0.23 8.92
CA LYS A 101 -10.27 0.01 7.71
C LYS A 101 -9.38 -1.17 7.37
N TRP A 102 -9.04 -1.30 6.10
CA TRP A 102 -8.03 -2.24 5.62
C TRP A 102 -7.29 -1.70 4.41
N LEU A 103 -6.04 -2.13 4.29
CA LEU A 103 -5.19 -1.98 3.12
C LEU A 103 -4.53 -3.33 2.86
N LEU A 104 -4.90 -4.02 1.79
CA LEU A 104 -4.47 -5.38 1.47
C LEU A 104 -3.62 -5.39 0.21
N VAL A 105 -2.55 -6.17 0.25
CA VAL A 105 -1.62 -6.38 -0.87
C VAL A 105 -1.52 -7.89 -1.11
N PRO A 106 -2.05 -8.41 -2.23
CA PRO A 106 -1.85 -9.81 -2.61
C PRO A 106 -0.37 -10.08 -2.86
N GLU A 107 0.13 -11.17 -2.30
CA GLU A 107 1.47 -11.65 -2.60
C GLU A 107 1.40 -12.67 -3.75
N PRO A 108 2.20 -12.51 -4.81
CA PRO A 108 2.29 -13.51 -5.85
C PRO A 108 2.87 -14.80 -5.27
N PRO A 109 2.47 -15.97 -5.78
CA PRO A 109 3.05 -17.24 -5.37
C PRO A 109 4.56 -17.21 -5.58
N GLU A 110 5.31 -17.76 -4.63
CA GLU A 110 6.74 -17.97 -4.85
C GLU A 110 6.92 -19.01 -5.98
N ALA A 111 7.89 -18.76 -6.86
CA ALA A 111 8.30 -19.73 -7.85
C ALA A 111 9.08 -20.85 -7.13
N SER A 112 8.38 -21.75 -6.44
CA SER A 112 8.97 -22.96 -5.91
C SER A 112 8.86 -24.06 -6.95
N GLU A 113 9.88 -24.91 -7.05
CA GLU A 113 9.92 -26.06 -7.96
C GLU A 113 8.83 -27.11 -7.64
N SER A 114 8.27 -27.07 -6.43
CA SER A 114 7.16 -27.93 -6.03
C SER A 114 5.81 -27.23 -6.26
N LYS A 115 5.03 -27.70 -7.23
CA LYS A 115 3.68 -27.20 -7.54
C LYS A 115 2.67 -27.26 -6.38
N GLU A 116 3.00 -27.96 -5.29
CA GLU A 116 2.11 -28.18 -4.14
C GLU A 116 2.20 -27.11 -3.06
N GLU A 117 3.29 -26.33 -2.99
CA GLU A 117 3.54 -25.36 -1.93
C GLU A 117 3.17 -23.90 -2.26
N ASN A 118 2.58 -23.62 -3.42
CA ASN A 118 2.19 -22.26 -3.79
C ASN A 118 1.00 -21.78 -2.95
N SER A 119 1.26 -21.44 -1.69
CA SER A 119 0.25 -20.81 -0.84
C SER A 119 -0.04 -19.40 -1.33
N LEU A 120 -1.33 -19.10 -1.54
CA LEU A 120 -1.78 -17.76 -1.87
C LEU A 120 -1.85 -16.93 -0.59
N HIS A 121 -1.01 -15.91 -0.51
CA HIS A 121 -0.97 -15.00 0.64
C HIS A 121 -1.52 -13.62 0.29
N VAL A 122 -2.13 -12.99 1.27
CA VAL A 122 -2.49 -11.57 1.24
C VAL A 122 -1.97 -10.95 2.52
N HIS A 123 -1.10 -9.98 2.38
CA HIS A 123 -0.63 -9.18 3.50
C HIS A 123 -1.40 -7.86 3.57
N GLY A 124 -1.51 -7.29 4.77
CA GLY A 124 -2.21 -6.02 4.88
C GLY A 124 -2.12 -5.35 6.23
N LEU A 125 -2.70 -4.16 6.26
CA LEU A 125 -2.87 -3.35 7.46
C LEU A 125 -4.36 -3.30 7.78
N LEU A 126 -4.70 -3.52 9.05
CA LEU A 126 -6.09 -3.45 9.54
C LEU A 126 -6.15 -2.44 10.68
N ALA A 127 -7.25 -1.69 10.74
CA ALA A 127 -7.56 -0.78 11.83
C ALA A 127 -9.01 -0.91 12.28
N ASN A 128 -9.24 -0.68 13.57
CA ASN A 128 -10.55 -0.67 14.19
C ASN A 128 -11.33 -1.98 13.93
N VAL A 129 -10.63 -3.12 13.95
CA VAL A 129 -11.29 -4.43 13.87
C VAL A 129 -12.03 -4.65 15.19
N PRO A 130 -13.35 -4.97 15.15
CA PRO A 130 -14.11 -5.20 16.39
C PRO A 130 -13.46 -6.26 17.27
N PRO A 131 -13.23 -6.00 18.58
CA PRO A 131 -12.58 -6.97 19.46
C PRO A 131 -13.30 -8.33 19.49
N GLN A 132 -14.63 -8.33 19.34
CA GLN A 132 -15.45 -9.56 19.29
C GLN A 132 -15.20 -10.40 18.02
N ALA A 133 -14.59 -9.83 17.00
CA ALA A 133 -14.24 -10.52 15.75
C ALA A 133 -12.82 -11.11 15.77
N VAL A 134 -12.05 -10.82 16.81
CA VAL A 134 -10.63 -11.19 16.95
C VAL A 134 -10.46 -12.11 18.15
N HIS A 135 -9.62 -13.11 18.01
CA HIS A 135 -9.13 -13.93 19.11
C HIS A 135 -7.65 -13.63 19.33
N GLU A 136 -7.30 -12.98 20.46
CA GLU A 136 -5.91 -12.71 20.84
C GLU A 136 -5.29 -13.92 21.51
N TRP A 137 -4.15 -14.40 21.00
CA TRP A 137 -3.40 -15.53 21.54
C TRP A 137 -2.64 -15.15 22.81
N LYS A 138 -2.66 -16.06 23.80
CA LYS A 138 -1.93 -15.90 25.06
C LYS A 138 -0.76 -16.89 25.16
N ILE A 139 0.22 -16.56 25.98
CA ILE A 139 1.33 -17.48 26.30
C ILE A 139 0.75 -18.75 26.96
N GLY A 140 1.17 -19.92 26.44
CA GLY A 140 0.72 -21.22 26.96
C GLY A 140 -0.68 -21.65 26.54
N GLU A 141 -1.37 -20.89 25.71
CA GLU A 141 -2.69 -21.23 25.21
C GLU A 141 -2.62 -22.47 24.30
N LYS A 142 -3.51 -23.43 24.56
CA LYS A 142 -3.62 -24.65 23.76
C LYS A 142 -4.09 -24.32 22.35
N GLY A 143 -3.40 -24.86 21.34
CA GLY A 143 -3.73 -24.60 19.93
C GLY A 143 -3.12 -23.33 19.36
N CYS A 144 -2.37 -22.55 20.16
CA CYS A 144 -1.66 -21.37 19.67
C CYS A 144 -0.66 -21.77 18.55
N PRO A 145 -0.77 -21.20 17.34
CA PRO A 145 0.15 -21.49 16.25
C PRO A 145 1.60 -21.10 16.61
N HIS A 146 2.57 -21.83 16.09
CA HIS A 146 3.99 -21.57 16.38
C HIS A 146 4.42 -20.12 16.04
N SER A 147 3.94 -19.58 14.93
CA SER A 147 4.17 -18.19 14.53
C SER A 147 3.56 -17.17 15.52
N ALA A 148 2.33 -17.38 15.97
CA ALA A 148 1.70 -16.53 16.99
C ALA A 148 2.44 -16.63 18.33
N LYS A 149 2.84 -17.84 18.74
CA LYS A 149 3.62 -18.07 19.96
C LYS A 149 4.93 -17.28 19.96
N ALA A 150 5.68 -17.29 18.85
CA ALA A 150 6.93 -16.54 18.72
C ALA A 150 6.71 -15.02 18.87
N ILE A 151 5.61 -14.48 18.30
CA ILE A 151 5.26 -13.06 18.43
C ILE A 151 4.95 -12.70 19.88
N VAL A 152 4.11 -13.50 20.55
CA VAL A 152 3.69 -13.25 21.95
C VAL A 152 4.87 -13.38 22.90
N MET A 153 5.76 -14.35 22.69
CA MET A 153 7.00 -14.48 23.50
C MET A 153 7.94 -13.27 23.35
N ASN A 154 7.90 -12.58 22.23
CA ASN A 154 8.62 -11.33 21.99
C ASN A 154 7.88 -10.08 22.50
N GLY A 155 6.87 -10.23 23.36
CA GLY A 155 6.13 -9.13 23.97
C GLY A 155 5.18 -8.38 23.04
N ARG A 156 4.90 -8.92 21.86
CA ARG A 156 3.92 -8.35 20.90
C ARG A 156 2.61 -9.09 20.96
N LYS A 157 1.53 -8.43 20.56
CA LYS A 157 0.23 -9.08 20.43
C LYS A 157 0.16 -9.88 19.14
N ALA A 158 -0.34 -11.09 19.23
CA ALA A 158 -0.72 -11.94 18.11
C ALA A 158 -2.18 -12.33 18.22
N ALA A 159 -2.89 -12.37 17.11
CA ALA A 159 -4.30 -12.69 17.09
C ALA A 159 -4.71 -13.38 15.77
N GLU A 160 -5.94 -13.86 15.72
CA GLU A 160 -6.57 -14.33 14.49
C GLU A 160 -7.99 -13.77 14.34
N ILE A 161 -8.52 -13.86 13.14
CA ILE A 161 -9.94 -13.68 12.83
C ILE A 161 -10.58 -15.06 12.67
N PRO A 162 -11.26 -15.62 13.69
CA PRO A 162 -11.79 -16.98 13.64
C PRO A 162 -12.81 -17.21 12.52
N ALA A 163 -13.51 -16.15 12.10
CA ALA A 163 -14.42 -16.21 10.96
C ALA A 163 -13.72 -16.48 9.63
N TYR A 164 -12.46 -16.04 9.49
CA TYR A 164 -11.63 -16.35 8.34
C TYR A 164 -11.06 -17.76 8.45
N SER A 165 -10.46 -18.12 9.60
CA SER A 165 -9.82 -19.42 9.82
C SER A 165 -10.76 -20.58 9.56
N ARG A 166 -12.01 -20.49 10.02
CA ARG A 166 -13.01 -21.54 9.83
C ARG A 166 -13.48 -21.73 8.39
N LYS A 167 -13.25 -20.77 7.51
CA LYS A 167 -13.91 -20.76 6.19
C LYS A 167 -12.97 -20.69 5.00
N TYR A 168 -11.83 -20.02 5.14
CA TYR A 168 -10.99 -19.67 3.98
C TYR A 168 -9.53 -20.09 4.14
N GLY A 169 -9.07 -20.40 5.34
CA GLY A 169 -7.70 -20.79 5.61
C GLY A 169 -7.11 -20.10 6.82
N TYR A 170 -5.81 -20.13 6.96
CA TYR A 170 -5.09 -19.57 8.10
C TYR A 170 -4.98 -18.05 8.01
N ASN A 171 -5.02 -17.39 9.16
CA ASN A 171 -4.66 -15.98 9.26
C ASN A 171 -3.94 -15.68 10.57
N LEU A 172 -3.09 -14.66 10.51
CA LEU A 172 -2.33 -14.16 11.64
C LEU A 172 -2.37 -12.64 11.63
N LEU A 173 -2.72 -12.06 12.76
CA LEU A 173 -2.63 -10.63 13.04
C LEU A 173 -1.50 -10.42 14.04
N GLU A 174 -0.64 -9.45 13.79
CA GLU A 174 0.41 -9.04 14.72
C GLU A 174 0.36 -7.53 14.96
N SER A 175 0.58 -7.10 16.21
CA SER A 175 0.60 -5.68 16.55
C SER A 175 1.75 -4.97 15.83
N ILE A 176 1.46 -3.77 15.31
CA ILE A 176 2.43 -2.96 14.56
C ILE A 176 3.35 -2.24 15.54
N THR A 177 4.66 -2.47 15.41
CA THR A 177 5.71 -1.77 16.17
C THR A 177 6.50 -0.80 15.28
N ASP A 178 6.64 -1.11 13.99
CA ASP A 178 7.35 -0.29 13.02
C ASP A 178 6.64 -0.36 11.65
N LEU A 179 5.81 0.64 11.41
CA LEU A 179 5.05 0.73 10.16
C LEU A 179 5.97 0.86 8.94
N ARG A 180 7.12 1.55 9.04
CA ARG A 180 8.05 1.74 7.92
C ARG A 180 8.68 0.42 7.49
N LYS A 181 9.05 -0.42 8.46
CA LYS A 181 9.60 -1.75 8.20
C LYS A 181 8.57 -2.65 7.52
N LEU A 182 7.35 -2.64 8.01
CA LEU A 182 6.23 -3.40 7.43
C LEU A 182 5.88 -2.92 6.02
N LEU A 183 5.89 -1.61 5.77
CA LEU A 183 5.67 -1.07 4.43
C LEU A 183 6.74 -1.53 3.44
N ARG A 184 8.02 -1.51 3.82
CA ARG A 184 9.09 -2.05 2.96
C ARG A 184 8.85 -3.51 2.58
N TYR A 185 8.37 -4.32 3.54
CA TYR A 185 8.01 -5.71 3.28
C TYR A 185 6.84 -5.80 2.28
N LEU A 186 5.74 -5.07 2.51
CA LEU A 186 4.59 -5.04 1.60
C LEU A 186 4.97 -4.58 0.19
N LEU A 187 5.82 -3.57 0.08
CA LEU A 187 6.22 -3.01 -1.21
C LEU A 187 7.17 -3.93 -1.99
N LYS A 188 7.97 -4.74 -1.28
CA LYS A 188 8.86 -5.74 -1.91
C LYS A 188 8.06 -6.81 -2.66
N SER A 189 6.91 -7.25 -2.14
CA SER A 189 6.06 -8.23 -2.81
C SER A 189 5.50 -7.74 -4.14
N LEU A 190 5.31 -6.42 -4.30
CA LEU A 190 4.82 -5.83 -5.54
C LEU A 190 5.84 -5.89 -6.70
N ASP A 191 7.13 -5.96 -6.41
CA ASP A 191 8.16 -6.11 -7.47
C ASP A 191 8.04 -7.48 -8.13
N ARG A 192 7.75 -8.52 -7.33
CA ARG A 192 7.49 -9.87 -7.82
C ARG A 192 6.16 -9.96 -8.59
N ALA A 193 5.17 -9.14 -8.24
CA ALA A 193 3.88 -9.12 -8.93
C ALA A 193 4.00 -8.73 -10.43
N GLN A 194 5.12 -8.15 -10.85
CA GLN A 194 5.38 -7.82 -12.24
C GLN A 194 5.36 -9.04 -13.15
N GLU A 195 5.79 -10.20 -12.67
CA GLU A 195 5.92 -11.43 -13.43
C GLU A 195 4.63 -12.25 -13.50
N TYR A 196 3.77 -12.13 -12.48
CA TYR A 196 2.61 -13.02 -12.28
C TYR A 196 1.25 -12.34 -12.47
N ARG A 197 1.22 -11.01 -12.58
CA ARG A 197 -0.03 -10.27 -12.64
C ARG A 197 -0.72 -10.43 -14.00
N GLN A 198 -1.96 -10.87 -13.97
CA GLN A 198 -2.84 -10.84 -15.14
C GLN A 198 -3.40 -9.45 -15.38
N LYS A 199 -3.68 -9.14 -16.66
CA LYS A 199 -4.30 -7.86 -17.05
C LYS A 199 -5.64 -7.68 -16.34
N GLY A 200 -5.83 -6.53 -15.68
CA GLY A 200 -7.06 -6.23 -14.93
C GLY A 200 -7.03 -6.52 -13.44
N GLN A 201 -6.06 -7.27 -12.93
CA GLN A 201 -5.92 -7.49 -11.49
C GLN A 201 -5.43 -6.24 -10.75
N HIS A 202 -6.00 -5.99 -9.57
CA HIS A 202 -5.56 -4.89 -8.70
C HIS A 202 -4.28 -5.28 -7.95
N LEU A 203 -3.35 -4.32 -7.83
CA LEU A 203 -2.10 -4.50 -7.09
C LEU A 203 -2.30 -4.39 -5.57
N TYR A 204 -3.33 -3.70 -5.15
CA TYR A 204 -3.73 -3.55 -3.75
C TYR A 204 -5.21 -3.24 -3.64
N TYR A 205 -5.77 -3.44 -2.46
CA TYR A 205 -7.16 -3.15 -2.13
C TYR A 205 -7.22 -2.34 -0.84
N ALA A 206 -7.98 -1.26 -0.86
CA ALA A 206 -8.19 -0.44 0.33
C ALA A 206 -9.69 -0.25 0.59
N SER A 207 -10.08 -0.19 1.86
CA SER A 207 -11.44 0.18 2.22
C SER A 207 -11.73 1.62 1.80
N ARG A 208 -13.01 1.94 1.55
CA ARG A 208 -13.41 3.26 1.02
C ARG A 208 -13.16 4.41 2.00
N ASN A 209 -13.14 4.11 3.30
CA ASN A 209 -12.97 5.07 4.40
C ASN A 209 -11.52 5.28 4.84
N VAL A 210 -10.52 4.83 4.06
CA VAL A 210 -9.12 5.18 4.34
C VAL A 210 -8.86 6.65 4.04
N GLY A 211 -8.12 7.30 4.92
CA GLY A 211 -7.56 8.64 4.67
C GLY A 211 -6.60 8.60 3.48
N ARG A 212 -6.57 9.68 2.73
CA ARG A 212 -5.67 9.88 1.59
C ARG A 212 -5.01 11.24 1.70
N PRO A 213 -3.78 11.44 1.19
CA PRO A 213 -3.14 12.73 1.25
C PRO A 213 -3.97 13.79 0.54
N GLN A 214 -4.11 14.93 1.18
CA GLN A 214 -4.71 16.09 0.56
C GLN A 214 -3.70 16.71 -0.41
N LYS A 215 -4.17 17.08 -1.60
CA LYS A 215 -3.38 17.86 -2.55
C LYS A 215 -3.60 19.32 -2.27
N LEU A 216 -2.60 19.97 -1.72
CA LEU A 216 -2.62 21.40 -1.54
C LEU A 216 -2.41 22.12 -2.89
N LYS A 217 -2.86 23.38 -2.97
CA LYS A 217 -2.57 24.21 -4.16
C LYS A 217 -1.05 24.41 -4.29
N ALA A 218 -0.58 24.48 -5.52
CA ALA A 218 0.82 24.85 -5.77
C ALA A 218 1.00 26.33 -5.43
N VAL A 219 2.04 26.62 -4.69
CA VAL A 219 2.40 27.98 -4.27
C VAL A 219 3.80 28.30 -4.76
N PRO A 220 4.13 29.58 -5.03
CA PRO A 220 5.51 29.98 -5.28
C PRO A 220 6.40 29.50 -4.11
N CYS A 221 7.57 28.98 -4.42
CA CYS A 221 8.53 28.51 -3.42
C CYS A 221 9.79 29.36 -3.53
N THR A 222 10.11 30.10 -2.49
CA THR A 222 11.37 30.83 -2.41
C THR A 222 12.53 29.88 -2.10
N GLN A 223 13.77 30.31 -2.38
CA GLN A 223 14.95 29.50 -2.02
C GLN A 223 14.99 29.25 -0.50
N ALA A 224 14.67 30.25 0.32
CA ALA A 224 14.63 30.10 1.78
C ALA A 224 13.60 29.06 2.25
N MET A 225 12.43 28.99 1.62
CA MET A 225 11.44 27.93 1.88
C MET A 225 11.95 26.54 1.48
N GLN A 226 12.62 26.46 0.33
CA GLN A 226 13.22 25.21 -0.15
C GLN A 226 14.28 24.73 0.83
N ASP A 227 15.15 25.59 1.31
CA ASP A 227 16.22 25.27 2.25
C ASP A 227 15.64 24.76 3.59
N LYS A 228 14.57 25.37 4.09
CA LYS A 228 13.86 24.91 5.29
C LYS A 228 13.21 23.54 5.07
N ILE A 229 12.56 23.33 3.93
CA ILE A 229 11.96 22.03 3.57
C ILE A 229 13.06 20.95 3.50
N GLU A 230 14.20 21.28 2.91
CA GLU A 230 15.33 20.36 2.79
C GLU A 230 15.94 20.00 4.13
N ALA A 231 16.05 20.97 5.04
CA ALA A 231 16.54 20.76 6.39
C ALA A 231 15.66 19.84 7.25
N LEU A 232 14.33 19.89 7.06
CA LEU A 232 13.39 19.04 7.79
C LEU A 232 13.14 17.69 7.11
N ALA A 233 13.55 17.51 5.86
CA ALA A 233 13.24 16.33 5.09
C ALA A 233 13.97 15.09 5.62
N VAL A 234 13.21 14.03 5.88
CA VAL A 234 13.75 12.71 6.26
C VAL A 234 14.12 11.86 5.04
N ASP A 235 13.59 12.23 3.85
CA ASP A 235 13.87 11.57 2.59
C ASP A 235 13.58 12.52 1.42
N SER A 236 14.20 12.30 0.27
CA SER A 236 13.91 13.08 -0.93
C SER A 236 14.21 12.31 -2.21
N TYR A 237 13.47 12.58 -3.26
CA TYR A 237 13.72 12.02 -4.59
C TYR A 237 13.54 13.05 -5.70
N ARG A 238 14.39 12.95 -6.72
CA ARG A 238 14.39 13.85 -7.87
C ARG A 238 13.47 13.33 -8.96
N HIS A 239 12.69 14.24 -9.57
CA HIS A 239 11.91 13.93 -10.75
C HIS A 239 12.79 13.99 -11.99
N LYS A 240 12.91 12.87 -12.70
CA LYS A 240 13.60 12.81 -14.01
C LYS A 240 12.57 12.84 -15.13
N GLN A 241 12.90 13.52 -16.22
CA GLN A 241 12.13 13.40 -17.45
C GLN A 241 12.39 12.03 -18.10
N LYS A 242 11.45 11.60 -18.95
CA LYS A 242 11.48 10.29 -19.59
C LYS A 242 12.72 10.07 -20.50
N ASP A 243 13.29 11.16 -21.00
CA ASP A 243 14.51 11.20 -21.86
C ASP A 243 15.82 11.34 -21.05
N GLY A 244 15.76 11.38 -19.75
CA GLY A 244 16.92 11.45 -18.86
C GLY A 244 17.61 12.81 -18.77
N LYS A 245 17.12 13.83 -19.47
CA LYS A 245 17.87 15.07 -19.70
C LYS A 245 17.69 16.17 -18.66
N VAL A 246 16.60 16.24 -17.91
CA VAL A 246 16.40 17.35 -16.94
C VAL A 246 15.67 16.92 -15.70
N VAL A 247 16.14 17.37 -14.55
CA VAL A 247 15.46 17.28 -13.26
C VAL A 247 14.57 18.53 -13.13
N TYR A 248 13.25 18.36 -13.20
CA TYR A 248 12.30 19.48 -13.10
C TYR A 248 11.83 19.77 -11.69
N GLY A 249 12.21 18.96 -10.73
CA GLY A 249 11.82 19.16 -9.35
C GLY A 249 12.31 18.06 -8.42
N LYS A 250 12.17 18.31 -7.15
CA LYS A 250 12.52 17.40 -6.09
C LYS A 250 11.30 17.25 -5.17
N THR A 251 11.00 16.04 -4.73
CA THR A 251 9.99 15.80 -3.72
C THR A 251 10.69 15.45 -2.43
N TYR A 252 10.27 16.08 -1.36
CA TYR A 252 10.76 15.88 -0.01
C TYR A 252 9.70 15.15 0.81
N VAL A 253 10.14 14.24 1.65
CA VAL A 253 9.29 13.58 2.65
C VAL A 253 9.58 14.27 3.99
N LEU A 254 8.59 14.95 4.54
CA LEU A 254 8.70 15.62 5.81
C LEU A 254 8.14 14.72 6.93
N PRO A 255 8.74 14.76 8.13
CA PRO A 255 8.19 14.08 9.30
C PRO A 255 6.84 14.69 9.71
N ASP A 256 6.10 13.97 10.53
CA ASP A 256 4.87 14.47 11.16
C ASP A 256 5.27 15.05 12.54
N THR A 257 5.69 16.31 12.54
CA THR A 257 6.17 17.02 13.73
C THR A 257 5.62 18.43 13.76
N ALA A 258 5.60 19.04 14.95
CA ALA A 258 5.20 20.44 15.13
C ALA A 258 6.00 21.41 14.25
N ASP A 259 7.30 21.16 14.03
CA ASP A 259 8.15 22.00 13.15
C ASP A 259 7.68 21.94 11.70
N THR A 260 7.22 20.77 11.24
CA THR A 260 6.63 20.61 9.91
C THR A 260 5.33 21.38 9.80
N ASP A 261 4.47 21.33 10.81
CA ASP A 261 3.20 22.06 10.84
C ASP A 261 3.41 23.57 10.87
N ILE A 262 4.39 24.03 11.65
CA ILE A 262 4.79 25.46 11.69
C ILE A 262 5.30 25.92 10.33
N LEU A 263 6.18 25.16 9.71
CA LEU A 263 6.72 25.46 8.37
C LEU A 263 5.60 25.54 7.33
N LEU A 264 4.66 24.61 7.37
CA LEU A 264 3.54 24.60 6.44
C LEU A 264 2.60 25.77 6.66
N SER A 265 2.27 26.05 7.91
CA SER A 265 1.44 27.21 8.26
C SER A 265 2.07 28.50 7.74
N ALA A 266 3.39 28.68 7.91
CA ALA A 266 4.10 29.84 7.37
C ALA A 266 4.07 29.90 5.84
N ILE A 267 4.26 28.75 5.14
CA ILE A 267 4.21 28.68 3.66
C ILE A 267 2.81 29.04 3.14
N PHE A 268 1.74 28.71 3.86
CA PHE A 268 0.37 28.92 3.40
C PHE A 268 -0.27 30.23 3.90
N GLN A 269 0.21 30.80 5.00
CA GLN A 269 -0.24 32.13 5.48
C GLN A 269 0.19 33.26 4.56
N ASP A 270 1.38 33.18 3.95
CA ASP A 270 1.87 34.16 2.96
C ASP A 270 1.05 34.22 1.64
N ILE A 271 -0.04 33.43 1.55
CA ILE A 271 -0.87 33.30 0.32
C ILE A 271 -2.23 33.97 0.48
N GLU A 272 -2.66 34.27 1.70
CA GLU A 272 -3.95 34.92 1.99
C GLU A 272 -3.84 36.46 2.05
N GLU A 273 -2.63 37.01 1.98
CA GLU A 273 -2.36 38.43 1.78
C GLU A 273 -2.07 38.75 0.30
#